data_59d861488308c021e8598b07e5412eb3
#
_entry.id   59d861488308c021e8598b07e5412eb3
#
_cell.length_a   1.000
_cell.length_b   1.000
_cell.length_c   1.000
_cell.angle_alpha   90.00
_cell.angle_beta   90.00
_cell.angle_gamma   90.00
#
_symmetry.space_group_name_H-M   'P 1'
#
loop_
_entity.id
_entity.type
_entity.pdbx_description
1 polymer ?
#
loop_
_entity_poly.entity_id
_entity_poly.type
_entity_poly.pdbx_seq_one_letter_code
_entity_poly.pdbx_strand_id
1 'polypeptide(L)'
;MRWDEAVPDCEILGCVTDRGGPRVRGRAPQSSEDGERRSRSIDQRDVRPRASQSAPKAQSHQPLRAQWDPTSRDVGRPRNPRPERQARKQSRIGRFVSTYGWRAYAIPILLVVTVLVVVDAVRDTGGGSETTAETDSPGFGTLSRDTDGSSVIGIPPEADGNFAAELPSGALPEGGPFTAAGAGTWHVVPGSGTKVGQGTEREFTYSVEIEDGVDTSGFGGDESFGRMVDQTLSNPKSWTKDPRFAFRRVDQGDPDFRVSLTSQMTIREACGYDIQLEVSCYNPGIDRVVLNEPRWVRGAIAFQGDIGSYRQYQINHEVGHAIGYQDHQPCETEGGLAPVMMQQTFGTANNDIAQLDPEGIVPMNGLTCHFNPWPFPRA
;
A
#
# COMPACT_ATOMS: atom_id res chain seq x y z
N MET A 1 -6.33 2.35 64.49
CA MET A 1 -7.60 1.69 64.83
C MET A 1 -7.73 0.51 63.92
N ARG A 2 -7.57 -0.67 64.51
CA ARG A 2 -7.79 -1.98 63.85
C ARG A 2 -9.28 -2.24 63.76
N TRP A 3 -9.72 -2.87 62.68
CA TRP A 3 -10.81 -3.84 62.72
C TRP A 3 -10.49 -4.92 61.68
N ASP A 4 -10.20 -6.12 62.26
CA ASP A 4 -10.20 -7.43 61.65
C ASP A 4 -11.66 -7.92 61.57
N GLU A 5 -11.86 -8.97 60.81
CA GLU A 5 -12.93 -10.00 60.77
C GLU A 5 -13.54 -10.11 59.38
N ALA A 6 -13.79 -11.23 58.80
CA ALA A 6 -13.49 -12.64 59.02
C ALA A 6 -14.04 -13.38 57.79
N VAL A 7 -13.35 -14.37 57.30
CA VAL A 7 -13.78 -15.39 56.33
C VAL A 7 -14.75 -16.33 57.01
N PRO A 8 -15.69 -16.97 56.32
CA PRO A 8 -15.92 -18.38 56.58
C PRO A 8 -15.77 -19.27 55.36
N ASP A 9 -14.93 -20.27 55.53
CA ASP A 9 -14.91 -21.53 54.83
C ASP A 9 -16.27 -22.24 54.90
N CYS A 10 -16.61 -22.95 53.84
CA CYS A 10 -17.52 -24.08 53.92
C CYS A 10 -17.05 -25.20 52.99
N GLU A 11 -16.43 -26.16 53.63
CA GLU A 11 -16.12 -27.49 53.14
C GLU A 11 -17.34 -28.42 53.25
N ILE A 12 -17.38 -29.42 52.37
CA ILE A 12 -17.74 -30.86 52.58
C ILE A 12 -19.14 -31.32 52.18
N LEU A 13 -19.05 -32.46 51.45
CA LEU A 13 -19.97 -33.57 51.18
C LEU A 13 -20.89 -33.40 49.95
N GLY A 14 -20.68 -34.07 48.82
CA GLY A 14 -20.65 -35.54 48.67
C GLY A 14 -22.04 -36.11 48.47
N CYS A 15 -22.46 -36.33 47.21
CA CYS A 15 -23.43 -37.38 46.89
C CYS A 15 -23.29 -37.85 45.45
N VAL A 16 -22.86 -39.06 45.35
CA VAL A 16 -22.94 -39.98 44.19
C VAL A 16 -24.36 -40.48 44.05
N THR A 17 -24.94 -40.44 42.88
CA THR A 17 -25.91 -41.47 42.46
C THR A 17 -25.82 -41.68 40.94
N ASP A 18 -25.34 -42.83 40.65
CA ASP A 18 -25.40 -43.64 39.44
C ASP A 18 -26.83 -44.04 39.08
N ARG A 19 -27.19 -44.08 37.80
CA ARG A 19 -28.15 -44.94 37.10
C ARG A 19 -28.21 -44.52 35.64
N GLY A 20 -27.66 -45.25 34.66
CA GLY A 20 -28.09 -46.57 34.29
C GLY A 20 -28.81 -46.45 32.94
N GLY A 21 -28.18 -46.85 31.85
CA GLY A 21 -28.46 -46.92 30.41
C GLY A 21 -29.92 -47.21 29.97
N PRO A 22 -30.21 -47.47 28.67
CA PRO A 22 -29.51 -48.44 27.84
C PRO A 22 -29.21 -48.01 26.38
N ARG A 23 -28.24 -48.71 25.81
CA ARG A 23 -27.94 -48.79 24.37
C ARG A 23 -29.11 -49.41 23.59
N VAL A 24 -29.45 -48.80 22.44
CA VAL A 24 -30.16 -49.50 21.37
C VAL A 24 -29.31 -49.48 20.11
N ARG A 25 -28.85 -50.66 19.71
CA ARG A 25 -28.31 -50.97 18.39
C ARG A 25 -29.51 -51.28 17.45
N GLY A 26 -29.45 -50.80 16.24
CA GLY A 26 -30.30 -51.21 15.12
C GLY A 26 -29.65 -50.75 13.82
N ARG A 27 -28.81 -51.54 13.23
CA ARG A 27 -28.94 -52.53 12.16
C ARG A 27 -29.50 -51.94 10.86
N ALA A 28 -28.62 -51.88 9.87
CA ALA A 28 -28.93 -51.71 8.46
C ALA A 28 -29.77 -52.87 7.92
N PRO A 29 -30.47 -52.69 6.83
CA PRO A 29 -30.67 -53.79 5.89
C PRO A 29 -30.07 -53.48 4.51
N GLN A 30 -29.44 -54.53 3.99
CA GLN A 30 -29.02 -54.74 2.62
C GLN A 30 -30.20 -55.20 1.74
N SER A 31 -30.08 -54.81 0.44
CA SER A 31 -30.34 -55.61 -0.79
C SER A 31 -31.72 -56.15 -1.10
N SER A 32 -32.14 -55.90 -2.33
CA SER A 32 -32.48 -56.86 -3.42
C SER A 32 -32.86 -56.05 -4.65
N GLU A 33 -32.12 -56.07 -5.74
CA GLU A 33 -32.22 -56.90 -6.95
C GLU A 33 -33.64 -57.10 -7.48
N ASP A 34 -33.76 -56.72 -8.73
CA ASP A 34 -34.36 -57.40 -9.88
C ASP A 34 -35.42 -56.64 -10.67
N GLY A 35 -35.29 -56.75 -11.97
CA GLY A 35 -36.32 -56.73 -12.98
C GLY A 35 -36.36 -55.50 -13.87
N GLU A 36 -35.90 -55.53 -14.99
CA GLU A 36 -36.15 -56.28 -16.22
C GLU A 36 -36.25 -55.35 -17.44
N ARG A 37 -35.50 -55.67 -18.41
CA ARG A 37 -35.44 -55.20 -19.79
C ARG A 37 -36.80 -54.89 -20.40
N ARG A 38 -36.90 -53.84 -21.19
CA ARG A 38 -37.51 -53.90 -22.53
C ARG A 38 -36.89 -52.92 -23.49
N SER A 39 -36.18 -53.48 -24.43
CA SER A 39 -35.79 -52.89 -25.72
C SER A 39 -37.03 -52.55 -26.56
N ARG A 40 -37.02 -51.41 -27.20
CA ARG A 40 -37.70 -51.23 -28.50
C ARG A 40 -36.92 -50.25 -29.36
N SER A 41 -36.24 -50.85 -30.34
CA SER A 41 -35.78 -50.23 -31.59
C SER A 41 -36.99 -49.96 -32.48
N ILE A 42 -36.96 -48.89 -33.26
CA ILE A 42 -37.65 -48.61 -34.51
C ILE A 42 -37.33 -47.11 -34.79
N ASP A 43 -36.84 -46.59 -35.85
CA ASP A 43 -36.60 -46.89 -37.22
C ASP A 43 -35.98 -45.62 -37.84
N GLN A 44 -34.98 -45.81 -38.62
CA GLN A 44 -34.42 -44.76 -39.49
C GLN A 44 -35.40 -44.41 -40.58
N ARG A 45 -35.69 -43.11 -40.81
CA ARG A 45 -36.08 -42.61 -42.10
C ARG A 45 -35.39 -41.29 -42.41
N ASP A 46 -34.59 -41.36 -43.45
CA ASP A 46 -34.08 -40.28 -44.25
C ASP A 46 -35.12 -39.20 -44.60
N VAL A 47 -34.79 -37.95 -44.40
CA VAL A 47 -35.24 -36.88 -45.27
C VAL A 47 -34.13 -35.82 -45.37
N ARG A 48 -33.67 -35.64 -46.57
CA ARG A 48 -32.70 -34.62 -47.02
C ARG A 48 -33.31 -33.20 -47.03
N PRO A 49 -32.47 -32.17 -47.29
CA PRO A 49 -32.51 -30.88 -46.62
C PRO A 49 -33.33 -29.85 -47.39
N ARG A 50 -33.87 -28.88 -46.69
CA ARG A 50 -34.39 -27.65 -47.31
C ARG A 50 -33.59 -26.43 -46.84
N ALA A 51 -33.04 -25.75 -47.80
CA ALA A 51 -32.21 -24.57 -47.69
C ALA A 51 -32.96 -23.37 -47.11
N SER A 52 -32.15 -22.52 -46.50
CA SER A 52 -32.18 -21.05 -46.39
C SER A 52 -33.17 -20.38 -45.44
N GLN A 53 -32.65 -19.68 -44.49
CA GLN A 53 -32.66 -18.21 -44.54
C GLN A 53 -31.74 -17.67 -43.48
N SER A 54 -30.82 -16.82 -43.87
CA SER A 54 -29.81 -16.13 -43.10
C SER A 54 -30.44 -15.18 -42.10
N ALA A 55 -30.15 -15.42 -40.79
CA ALA A 55 -30.32 -14.43 -39.74
C ALA A 55 -29.07 -13.53 -39.66
N PRO A 56 -29.22 -12.25 -39.33
CA PRO A 56 -28.08 -11.32 -39.27
C PRO A 56 -27.14 -11.67 -38.12
N LYS A 57 -25.83 -11.74 -38.41
CA LYS A 57 -24.76 -11.94 -37.45
C LYS A 57 -24.70 -10.76 -36.51
N ALA A 58 -24.91 -11.04 -35.24
CA ALA A 58 -24.52 -10.13 -34.15
C ALA A 58 -23.01 -9.88 -34.25
N GLN A 59 -22.64 -8.62 -34.40
CA GLN A 59 -21.24 -8.19 -34.32
C GLN A 59 -20.79 -8.29 -32.86
N SER A 60 -19.95 -9.29 -32.58
CA SER A 60 -19.20 -9.35 -31.33
C SER A 60 -18.14 -8.25 -31.36
N HIS A 61 -18.26 -7.26 -30.49
CA HIS A 61 -17.20 -6.33 -30.19
C HIS A 61 -16.08 -7.09 -29.48
N GLN A 62 -15.10 -7.58 -30.24
CA GLN A 62 -13.82 -8.00 -29.67
C GLN A 62 -12.96 -6.76 -29.46
N PRO A 63 -12.30 -6.62 -28.29
CA PRO A 63 -11.32 -5.56 -28.11
C PRO A 63 -10.13 -5.81 -29.03
N LEU A 64 -9.66 -4.75 -29.69
CA LEU A 64 -8.50 -4.75 -30.57
C LEU A 64 -7.25 -5.17 -29.79
N ARG A 65 -6.89 -6.45 -29.86
CA ARG A 65 -5.54 -6.91 -29.47
C ARG A 65 -4.61 -6.59 -30.63
N ALA A 66 -3.74 -5.61 -30.45
CA ALA A 66 -2.60 -5.41 -31.33
C ALA A 66 -1.64 -6.61 -31.13
N GLN A 67 -1.63 -7.52 -32.08
CA GLN A 67 -0.70 -8.64 -32.14
C GLN A 67 0.60 -8.12 -32.75
N TRP A 68 1.61 -7.87 -31.93
CA TRP A 68 2.94 -7.53 -32.39
C TRP A 68 3.70 -8.83 -32.70
N ASP A 69 4.06 -9.02 -33.97
CA ASP A 69 4.86 -10.15 -34.45
C ASP A 69 6.21 -9.62 -34.94
N PRO A 70 7.32 -9.89 -34.25
CA PRO A 70 8.65 -9.39 -34.60
C PRO A 70 9.26 -10.09 -35.81
N THR A 71 8.62 -11.11 -36.41
CA THR A 71 9.19 -11.92 -37.49
C THR A 71 8.56 -11.70 -38.87
N SER A 72 7.53 -10.88 -39.01
CA SER A 72 6.91 -10.59 -40.29
C SER A 72 7.79 -9.66 -41.13
N ARG A 73 8.52 -10.25 -42.06
CA ARG A 73 9.19 -9.51 -43.13
C ARG A 73 8.12 -8.94 -44.05
N ASP A 74 8.05 -7.62 -44.14
CA ASP A 74 7.18 -6.85 -45.01
C ASP A 74 7.60 -7.07 -46.46
N VAL A 75 6.87 -7.92 -47.18
CA VAL A 75 7.04 -8.13 -48.64
C VAL A 75 5.99 -7.33 -49.37
N GLY A 76 6.40 -6.17 -49.88
CA GLY A 76 5.79 -5.54 -51.03
C GLY A 76 4.59 -4.61 -50.84
N ARG A 77 4.84 -3.38 -50.41
CA ARG A 77 3.99 -2.24 -50.78
C ARG A 77 4.74 -1.31 -51.76
N PRO A 78 4.12 -0.86 -52.86
CA PRO A 78 4.77 0.08 -53.76
C PRO A 78 4.99 1.42 -53.09
N ARG A 79 6.24 1.89 -53.11
CA ARG A 79 6.64 3.20 -52.57
C ARG A 79 6.09 4.30 -53.47
N ASN A 80 5.20 5.14 -52.95
CA ASN A 80 4.91 6.43 -53.55
C ASN A 80 6.15 7.33 -53.48
N PRO A 81 6.50 8.07 -54.56
CA PRO A 81 7.65 8.96 -54.56
C PRO A 81 7.41 10.10 -53.57
N ARG A 82 8.33 10.24 -52.65
CA ARG A 82 8.42 11.32 -51.65
C ARG A 82 8.69 12.62 -52.42
N PRO A 83 7.98 13.73 -52.16
CA PRO A 83 8.37 15.02 -52.72
C PRO A 83 9.72 15.44 -52.17
N GLU A 84 10.62 15.86 -53.05
CA GLU A 84 11.94 16.41 -52.75
C GLU A 84 11.78 17.60 -51.79
N ARG A 85 12.28 17.45 -50.55
CA ARG A 85 12.44 18.58 -49.62
C ARG A 85 13.53 19.49 -50.19
N GLN A 86 13.13 20.63 -50.68
CA GLN A 86 14.04 21.74 -50.95
C GLN A 86 14.87 22.04 -49.70
N ALA A 87 16.18 21.96 -49.81
CA ALA A 87 17.11 22.28 -48.72
C ALA A 87 16.97 23.76 -48.35
N ARG A 88 16.28 24.04 -47.25
CA ARG A 88 16.26 25.36 -46.62
C ARG A 88 17.69 25.68 -46.19
N LYS A 89 18.26 26.76 -46.75
CA LYS A 89 19.57 27.32 -46.34
C LYS A 89 19.48 27.63 -44.85
N GLN A 90 20.16 26.83 -44.02
CA GLN A 90 20.26 27.08 -42.58
C GLN A 90 21.00 28.37 -42.35
N SER A 91 20.47 29.24 -41.50
CA SER A 91 21.11 30.46 -41.08
C SER A 91 22.42 30.14 -40.29
N ARG A 92 23.36 31.06 -40.26
CA ARG A 92 24.62 30.88 -39.49
C ARG A 92 24.37 30.56 -38.03
N ILE A 93 23.28 31.09 -37.45
CA ILE A 93 22.82 30.81 -36.07
C ILE A 93 22.36 29.35 -35.94
N GLY A 94 21.63 28.81 -36.94
CA GLY A 94 21.15 27.40 -36.90
C GLY A 94 22.30 26.39 -36.97
N ARG A 95 23.42 26.71 -37.62
CA ARG A 95 24.64 25.88 -37.60
C ARG A 95 25.34 25.92 -36.24
N PHE A 96 25.41 27.10 -35.62
CA PHE A 96 26.03 27.25 -34.31
C PHE A 96 25.25 26.41 -33.24
N VAL A 97 23.96 26.51 -33.22
CA VAL A 97 23.10 25.72 -32.29
C VAL A 97 23.18 24.21 -32.53
N SER A 98 23.27 23.75 -33.79
CA SER A 98 23.44 22.34 -34.09
C SER A 98 24.80 21.75 -33.72
N THR A 99 25.83 22.59 -33.65
CA THR A 99 27.18 22.15 -33.32
C THR A 99 27.41 22.12 -31.80
N TYR A 100 26.85 23.08 -31.07
CA TYR A 100 27.10 23.26 -29.62
C TYR A 100 25.91 22.80 -28.73
N GLY A 101 24.77 22.43 -29.33
CA GLY A 101 23.62 21.93 -28.62
C GLY A 101 23.12 22.88 -27.54
N TRP A 102 22.74 22.34 -26.40
CA TRP A 102 22.21 23.10 -25.25
C TRP A 102 23.24 24.07 -24.63
N ARG A 103 24.55 23.80 -24.82
CA ARG A 103 25.66 24.64 -24.32
C ARG A 103 25.64 26.06 -24.93
N ALA A 104 25.11 26.21 -26.13
CA ALA A 104 24.94 27.49 -26.78
C ALA A 104 24.01 28.46 -26.01
N TYR A 105 23.11 27.93 -25.19
CA TYR A 105 22.22 28.71 -24.34
C TYR A 105 22.72 28.79 -22.90
N ALA A 106 23.33 27.72 -22.42
CA ALA A 106 23.76 27.64 -21.02
C ALA A 106 24.88 28.66 -20.70
N ILE A 107 25.84 28.84 -21.60
CA ILE A 107 26.99 29.76 -21.37
C ILE A 107 26.56 31.23 -21.23
N PRO A 108 25.71 31.79 -22.14
CA PRO A 108 25.25 33.19 -21.96
C PRO A 108 24.38 33.38 -20.73
N ILE A 109 23.54 32.41 -20.39
CA ILE A 109 22.66 32.47 -19.21
C ILE A 109 23.55 32.49 -17.94
N LEU A 110 24.53 31.60 -17.87
CA LEU A 110 25.46 31.50 -16.75
C LEU A 110 26.27 32.80 -16.57
N LEU A 111 26.70 33.42 -17.66
CA LEU A 111 27.41 34.67 -17.65
C LEU A 111 26.56 35.83 -17.14
N VAL A 112 25.26 35.89 -17.54
CA VAL A 112 24.29 36.89 -17.02
C VAL A 112 24.05 36.67 -15.53
N VAL A 113 23.84 35.44 -15.10
CA VAL A 113 23.64 35.14 -13.67
C VAL A 113 24.87 35.51 -12.84
N THR A 114 26.05 35.17 -13.34
CA THR A 114 27.31 35.54 -12.64
C THR A 114 27.47 37.06 -12.50
N VAL A 115 27.15 37.82 -13.56
CA VAL A 115 27.22 39.30 -13.51
C VAL A 115 26.19 39.85 -12.51
N LEU A 116 24.99 39.30 -12.49
CA LEU A 116 23.96 39.72 -11.54
C LEU A 116 24.37 39.45 -10.08
N VAL A 117 24.92 38.26 -9.81
CA VAL A 117 25.41 37.90 -8.47
C VAL A 117 26.60 38.83 -8.04
N VAL A 118 27.52 39.13 -8.95
CA VAL A 118 28.64 40.05 -8.65
C VAL A 118 28.13 41.48 -8.41
N VAL A 119 27.14 41.94 -9.19
CA VAL A 119 26.53 43.27 -8.99
C VAL A 119 25.81 43.36 -7.66
N ASP A 120 25.10 42.28 -7.27
CA ASP A 120 24.43 42.21 -6.00
C ASP A 120 25.39 42.19 -4.82
N ALA A 121 26.42 41.38 -4.88
CA ALA A 121 27.48 41.31 -3.88
C ALA A 121 28.28 42.63 -3.73
N VAL A 122 28.44 43.44 -4.81
CA VAL A 122 29.09 44.74 -4.76
C VAL A 122 28.14 45.84 -4.22
N ARG A 123 26.84 45.68 -4.38
CA ARG A 123 25.85 46.61 -3.82
C ARG A 123 25.62 46.43 -2.32
N ASP A 124 25.83 45.22 -1.82
CA ASP A 124 25.66 44.89 -0.39
C ASP A 124 26.83 45.34 0.51
N THR A 125 27.93 45.81 -0.06
CA THR A 125 29.09 46.29 0.70
C THR A 125 29.05 47.80 1.08
N GLY A 126 27.91 48.45 0.85
CA GLY A 126 27.80 49.90 1.14
C GLY A 126 26.49 50.27 1.84
N GLY A 127 26.45 50.23 3.16
CA GLY A 127 25.36 50.87 3.88
C GLY A 127 25.00 50.22 5.21
N GLY A 128 25.81 50.39 6.23
CA GLY A 128 25.35 50.22 7.60
C GLY A 128 24.33 51.30 7.96
N SER A 129 23.20 50.86 8.49
CA SER A 129 22.35 51.71 9.36
C SER A 129 21.54 50.80 10.26
N GLU A 130 21.91 50.81 11.52
CA GLU A 130 21.06 50.35 12.63
C GLU A 130 19.78 51.20 12.64
N THR A 131 18.63 50.56 12.62
CA THR A 131 17.41 51.13 13.10
C THR A 131 16.67 50.09 13.94
N THR A 132 16.82 50.25 15.25
CA THR A 132 15.95 49.61 16.25
C THR A 132 14.54 50.11 16.06
N ALA A 133 13.65 49.20 15.73
CA ALA A 133 12.22 49.36 15.95
C ALA A 133 11.72 48.13 16.71
N GLU A 134 11.60 48.31 18.03
CA GLU A 134 10.80 47.41 18.86
C GLU A 134 9.37 47.47 18.37
N THR A 135 8.87 46.34 17.93
CA THR A 135 7.43 46.10 17.81
C THR A 135 7.15 44.78 18.54
N ASP A 136 6.53 44.94 19.69
CA ASP A 136 5.94 43.84 20.46
C ASP A 136 5.02 43.00 19.59
N SER A 137 5.38 41.77 19.41
CA SER A 137 4.46 40.68 18.98
C SER A 137 4.71 39.45 19.82
N PRO A 138 3.65 38.78 20.29
CA PRO A 138 3.79 37.72 21.27
C PRO A 138 4.43 36.48 20.65
N GLY A 139 5.43 35.99 21.35
CA GLY A 139 6.37 34.95 21.11
C GLY A 139 5.94 33.75 20.31
N PHE A 140 6.77 33.44 19.33
CA PHE A 140 7.02 32.09 18.88
C PHE A 140 8.51 31.89 18.62
N GLY A 141 9.08 30.93 19.33
CA GLY A 141 10.28 30.22 18.92
C GLY A 141 11.60 30.95 19.16
N THR A 142 12.33 30.50 20.15
CA THR A 142 13.77 30.73 20.26
C THR A 142 14.44 30.30 18.95
N LEU A 143 14.96 31.31 18.21
CA LEU A 143 15.82 31.04 17.07
C LEU A 143 17.08 30.32 17.56
N SER A 144 17.26 29.11 17.11
CA SER A 144 18.54 28.40 17.31
C SER A 144 19.60 29.15 16.52
N ARG A 145 20.67 29.55 17.19
CA ARG A 145 21.86 30.11 16.55
C ARG A 145 22.88 29.00 16.34
N ASP A 146 23.47 28.97 15.16
CA ASP A 146 24.64 28.15 14.93
C ASP A 146 25.79 28.58 15.82
N THR A 147 26.76 27.71 15.99
CA THR A 147 27.95 27.96 16.82
C THR A 147 28.81 29.15 16.36
N ASP A 148 28.62 29.63 15.14
CA ASP A 148 29.26 30.82 14.58
C ASP A 148 28.49 32.13 14.78
N GLY A 149 27.29 32.05 15.40
CA GLY A 149 26.47 33.23 15.68
C GLY A 149 25.55 33.65 14.55
N SER A 150 25.53 32.93 13.41
CA SER A 150 24.60 33.15 12.32
C SER A 150 23.21 32.70 12.71
N SER A 151 22.17 33.49 12.43
CA SER A 151 20.80 33.07 12.60
C SER A 151 20.46 32.09 11.46
N VAL A 152 20.06 30.87 11.82
CA VAL A 152 19.43 29.97 10.87
C VAL A 152 18.10 30.58 10.44
N ILE A 153 18.02 30.94 9.19
CA ILE A 153 16.87 31.61 8.64
C ILE A 153 15.84 30.58 8.22
N GLY A 154 14.64 30.76 8.67
CA GLY A 154 13.56 30.18 7.98
C GLY A 154 12.25 30.82 8.38
N ILE A 155 11.63 31.48 7.45
CA ILE A 155 10.17 31.54 7.47
C ILE A 155 9.76 30.17 6.96
N PRO A 156 9.17 29.30 7.80
CA PRO A 156 8.67 28.02 7.31
C PRO A 156 7.62 28.28 6.23
N PRO A 157 7.52 27.43 5.20
CA PRO A 157 6.45 27.53 4.22
C PRO A 157 5.09 27.45 4.96
N GLU A 158 4.13 28.23 4.51
CA GLU A 158 2.77 28.13 4.99
C GLU A 158 2.24 26.71 4.69
N ALA A 159 1.63 26.08 5.68
CA ALA A 159 0.93 24.83 5.46
C ALA A 159 -0.30 25.11 4.60
N ASP A 160 -0.39 24.50 3.42
CA ASP A 160 -1.54 24.67 2.53
C ASP A 160 -2.85 24.04 3.04
N GLY A 161 -2.74 23.18 4.04
CA GLY A 161 -3.86 22.65 4.84
C GLY A 161 -4.83 21.71 4.10
N ASN A 162 -4.70 21.52 2.80
CA ASN A 162 -5.68 20.80 1.97
C ASN A 162 -5.04 19.71 1.10
N PHE A 163 -4.26 18.83 1.69
CA PHE A 163 -3.68 17.72 0.94
C PHE A 163 -4.78 16.89 0.26
N ALA A 164 -4.82 16.93 -1.08
CA ALA A 164 -5.69 16.11 -1.93
C ALA A 164 -7.19 16.11 -1.55
N ALA A 165 -7.71 17.24 -1.04
CA ALA A 165 -9.10 17.36 -0.58
C ALA A 165 -10.15 17.10 -1.68
N GLU A 166 -9.79 17.26 -2.95
CA GLU A 166 -10.66 17.01 -4.11
C GLU A 166 -10.67 15.54 -4.57
N LEU A 167 -9.78 14.70 -4.05
CA LEU A 167 -9.75 13.30 -4.42
C LEU A 167 -10.83 12.50 -3.66
N PRO A 168 -11.49 11.54 -4.31
CA PRO A 168 -12.44 10.67 -3.64
C PRO A 168 -11.73 9.77 -2.62
N SER A 169 -12.46 9.38 -1.57
CA SER A 169 -11.98 8.44 -0.55
C SER A 169 -11.37 7.18 -1.17
N GLY A 170 -10.24 6.75 -0.65
CA GLY A 170 -9.50 5.60 -1.16
C GLY A 170 -8.69 5.86 -2.44
N ALA A 171 -8.80 6.99 -3.11
CA ALA A 171 -7.98 7.28 -4.28
C ALA A 171 -6.48 7.29 -3.94
N LEU A 172 -5.65 6.95 -4.93
CA LEU A 172 -4.20 7.05 -4.80
C LEU A 172 -3.79 8.51 -5.01
N PRO A 173 -3.15 9.17 -4.05
CA PRO A 173 -2.69 10.55 -4.22
C PRO A 173 -1.65 10.69 -5.35
N GLU A 174 -1.51 11.92 -5.86
CA GLU A 174 -0.40 12.26 -6.74
C GLU A 174 0.93 12.11 -6.00
N GLY A 175 2.01 11.86 -6.75
CA GLY A 175 3.33 11.70 -6.13
C GLY A 175 4.36 11.05 -7.05
N GLY A 176 5.37 10.46 -6.47
CA GLY A 176 6.47 9.81 -7.18
C GLY A 176 6.03 8.66 -8.09
N PRO A 177 6.90 8.25 -9.03
CA PRO A 177 6.67 7.07 -9.84
C PRO A 177 6.68 5.80 -9.00
N PHE A 178 5.99 4.78 -9.46
CA PHE A 178 5.95 3.44 -8.88
C PHE A 178 6.01 2.37 -9.96
N THR A 179 6.28 1.13 -9.57
CA THR A 179 6.38 -0.01 -10.47
C THR A 179 5.00 -0.56 -10.82
N ALA A 180 4.60 -0.48 -12.08
CA ALA A 180 3.31 -1.01 -12.51
C ALA A 180 3.26 -2.55 -12.43
N ALA A 181 4.33 -3.23 -12.84
CA ALA A 181 4.41 -4.69 -12.80
C ALA A 181 5.84 -5.15 -12.50
N GLY A 182 5.99 -5.98 -11.49
CA GLY A 182 7.21 -6.70 -11.17
C GLY A 182 7.25 -8.09 -11.78
N ALA A 183 8.10 -8.96 -11.24
CA ALA A 183 8.30 -10.31 -11.76
C ALA A 183 7.42 -11.38 -11.09
N GLY A 184 6.69 -11.07 -10.02
CA GLY A 184 5.96 -12.06 -9.22
C GLY A 184 6.86 -13.01 -8.42
N THR A 185 8.14 -12.67 -8.31
CA THR A 185 9.14 -13.32 -7.47
C THR A 185 9.76 -12.32 -6.53
N TRP A 186 10.26 -12.76 -5.39
CA TRP A 186 10.77 -11.87 -4.34
C TRP A 186 12.16 -12.28 -3.92
N HIS A 187 13.01 -11.31 -3.65
CA HIS A 187 14.28 -11.52 -2.98
C HIS A 187 14.22 -11.03 -1.53
N VAL A 188 14.94 -11.73 -0.66
CA VAL A 188 15.05 -11.36 0.74
C VAL A 188 16.00 -10.17 0.90
N VAL A 189 15.56 -9.15 1.60
CA VAL A 189 16.43 -8.06 2.05
C VAL A 189 17.28 -8.59 3.20
N PRO A 190 18.62 -8.67 3.07
CA PRO A 190 19.47 -9.23 4.11
C PRO A 190 19.28 -8.54 5.46
N GLY A 191 19.23 -9.29 6.53
CA GLY A 191 19.13 -8.80 7.88
C GLY A 191 18.45 -9.78 8.83
N SER A 192 19.03 -9.93 9.99
CA SER A 192 18.49 -10.72 11.09
C SER A 192 18.51 -9.90 12.36
N GLY A 193 17.60 -10.17 13.26
CA GLY A 193 17.46 -9.44 14.51
C GLY A 193 17.32 -10.34 15.73
N THR A 194 17.51 -9.74 16.90
CA THR A 194 17.15 -10.37 18.16
C THR A 194 15.64 -10.30 18.38
N LYS A 195 15.12 -11.16 19.21
CA LYS A 195 13.72 -11.12 19.67
C LYS A 195 13.40 -9.75 20.28
N VAL A 196 12.29 -9.15 19.86
CA VAL A 196 11.71 -7.92 20.44
C VAL A 196 10.30 -8.23 20.91
N GLY A 197 9.94 -7.74 22.10
CA GLY A 197 8.69 -8.09 22.81
C GLY A 197 8.89 -9.25 23.78
N GLN A 198 7.87 -9.51 24.61
CA GLN A 198 7.96 -10.57 25.63
C GLN A 198 7.68 -11.96 25.02
N GLY A 199 6.62 -12.08 24.20
CA GLY A 199 6.24 -13.32 23.56
C GLY A 199 5.82 -14.40 24.54
N THR A 200 4.97 -14.05 25.48
CA THR A 200 4.48 -15.02 26.50
C THR A 200 3.60 -16.10 25.90
N GLU A 201 2.97 -15.83 24.76
CA GLU A 201 2.16 -16.80 24.03
C GLU A 201 2.84 -17.21 22.70
N ARG A 202 3.37 -16.23 21.96
CA ARG A 202 3.97 -16.50 20.67
C ARG A 202 5.12 -15.56 20.31
N GLU A 203 6.21 -16.14 19.82
CA GLU A 203 7.26 -15.46 19.08
C GLU A 203 7.03 -15.72 17.60
N PHE A 204 6.85 -14.65 16.82
CA PHE A 204 6.76 -14.72 15.38
C PHE A 204 8.11 -14.45 14.75
N THR A 205 8.47 -15.24 13.77
CA THR A 205 9.59 -14.95 12.87
C THR A 205 9.08 -14.32 11.59
N TYR A 206 9.80 -13.32 11.06
CA TYR A 206 9.45 -12.69 9.78
C TYR A 206 10.67 -12.46 8.91
N SER A 207 10.51 -12.54 7.60
CA SER A 207 11.47 -12.03 6.62
C SER A 207 10.96 -10.71 6.02
N VAL A 208 11.90 -9.93 5.47
CA VAL A 208 11.58 -8.74 4.68
C VAL A 208 11.99 -9.01 3.25
N GLU A 209 11.10 -8.77 2.32
CA GLU A 209 11.28 -9.11 0.92
C GLU A 209 10.82 -7.98 0.00
N ILE A 210 11.39 -7.93 -1.20
CA ILE A 210 11.00 -6.99 -2.24
C ILE A 210 10.78 -7.78 -3.52
N GLU A 211 9.70 -7.49 -4.22
CA GLU A 211 9.42 -8.10 -5.52
C GLU A 211 10.49 -7.71 -6.53
N ASP A 212 11.00 -8.69 -7.27
CA ASP A 212 11.98 -8.47 -8.32
C ASP A 212 11.42 -7.55 -9.40
N GLY A 213 12.16 -6.48 -9.71
CA GLY A 213 11.75 -5.46 -10.65
C GLY A 213 11.10 -4.22 -10.02
N VAL A 214 10.84 -4.20 -8.71
CA VAL A 214 10.43 -2.99 -7.99
C VAL A 214 11.62 -2.02 -7.84
N ASP A 215 11.44 -0.76 -8.23
CA ASP A 215 12.45 0.28 -8.09
C ASP A 215 12.35 0.95 -6.72
N THR A 216 13.25 0.59 -5.83
CA THR A 216 13.32 1.10 -4.46
C THR A 216 14.16 2.38 -4.32
N SER A 217 14.79 2.87 -5.40
CA SER A 217 15.72 4.02 -5.37
C SER A 217 15.06 5.29 -4.86
N GLY A 218 13.78 5.50 -5.18
CA GLY A 218 13.00 6.69 -4.80
C GLY A 218 12.77 6.85 -3.29
N PHE A 219 12.98 5.79 -2.50
CA PHE A 219 12.79 5.82 -1.04
C PHE A 219 13.97 5.22 -0.25
N GLY A 220 15.16 5.20 -0.87
CA GLY A 220 16.42 4.91 -0.20
C GLY A 220 16.87 3.45 -0.28
N GLY A 221 16.32 2.69 -1.22
CA GLY A 221 16.73 1.32 -1.51
C GLY A 221 16.16 0.28 -0.56
N ASP A 222 16.45 -0.97 -0.85
CA ASP A 222 15.95 -2.16 -0.15
C ASP A 222 16.26 -2.14 1.35
N GLU A 223 17.46 -1.71 1.69
CA GLU A 223 17.89 -1.60 3.09
C GLU A 223 17.05 -0.59 3.89
N SER A 224 16.60 0.51 3.25
CA SER A 224 15.73 1.49 3.90
C SER A 224 14.32 0.94 4.14
N PHE A 225 13.81 0.15 3.21
CA PHE A 225 12.56 -0.58 3.42
C PHE A 225 12.69 -1.56 4.59
N GLY A 226 13.75 -2.37 4.61
CA GLY A 226 14.01 -3.31 5.71
C GLY A 226 14.11 -2.63 7.07
N ARG A 227 14.84 -1.51 7.16
CA ARG A 227 14.93 -0.72 8.40
C ARG A 227 13.58 -0.16 8.83
N MET A 228 12.74 0.30 7.91
CA MET A 228 11.40 0.81 8.25
C MET A 228 10.52 -0.30 8.84
N VAL A 229 10.55 -1.49 8.27
CA VAL A 229 9.82 -2.65 8.82
C VAL A 229 10.31 -2.98 10.23
N ASP A 230 11.63 -3.12 10.40
CA ASP A 230 12.23 -3.45 11.71
C ASP A 230 11.93 -2.42 12.77
N GLN A 231 12.09 -1.13 12.44
CA GLN A 231 11.82 -0.02 13.36
C GLN A 231 10.34 0.07 13.73
N THR A 232 9.45 -0.24 12.80
CA THR A 232 8.01 -0.24 13.06
C THR A 232 7.64 -1.40 13.99
N LEU A 233 8.04 -2.63 13.68
CA LEU A 233 7.69 -3.80 14.49
C LEU A 233 8.37 -3.81 15.86
N SER A 234 9.56 -3.20 15.99
CA SER A 234 10.26 -3.07 17.28
C SER A 234 9.81 -1.88 18.11
N ASN A 235 8.99 -0.98 17.56
CA ASN A 235 8.53 0.20 18.30
C ASN A 235 7.65 -0.19 19.49
N PRO A 236 7.83 0.43 20.67
CA PRO A 236 6.97 0.15 21.84
C PRO A 236 5.49 0.50 21.63
N LYS A 237 5.13 1.25 20.59
CA LYS A 237 3.74 1.51 20.18
C LYS A 237 3.16 0.43 19.26
N SER A 238 4.00 -0.48 18.75
CA SER A 238 3.60 -1.59 17.88
C SER A 238 3.09 -2.78 18.69
N TRP A 239 2.83 -3.89 18.02
CA TRP A 239 2.31 -5.14 18.58
C TRP A 239 3.17 -5.73 19.69
N THR A 240 4.47 -5.40 19.75
CA THR A 240 5.40 -5.78 20.83
C THR A 240 5.04 -5.19 22.19
N LYS A 241 4.13 -4.21 22.27
CA LYS A 241 3.58 -3.70 23.53
C LYS A 241 2.72 -4.74 24.23
N ASP A 242 1.99 -5.55 23.47
CA ASP A 242 1.24 -6.67 24.02
C ASP A 242 2.23 -7.76 24.47
N PRO A 243 2.25 -8.13 25.74
CA PRO A 243 3.21 -9.11 26.25
C PRO A 243 3.04 -10.50 25.65
N ARG A 244 1.89 -10.80 25.03
CA ARG A 244 1.65 -12.07 24.36
C ARG A 244 2.57 -12.29 23.17
N PHE A 245 2.96 -11.21 22.48
CA PHE A 245 3.68 -11.27 21.23
C PHE A 245 5.14 -10.86 21.32
N ALA A 246 5.96 -11.47 20.48
CA ALA A 246 7.31 -11.04 20.18
C ALA A 246 7.58 -11.27 18.69
N PHE A 247 8.52 -10.52 18.14
CA PHE A 247 8.94 -10.63 16.75
C PHE A 247 10.45 -10.82 16.67
N ARG A 248 10.87 -11.60 15.67
CA ARG A 248 12.29 -11.78 15.34
C ARG A 248 12.47 -11.86 13.84
N ARG A 249 13.25 -10.93 13.29
CA ARG A 249 13.60 -10.97 11.87
C ARG A 249 14.58 -12.09 11.57
N VAL A 250 14.33 -12.77 10.46
CA VAL A 250 15.22 -13.81 9.89
C VAL A 250 15.43 -13.53 8.40
N ASP A 251 16.58 -13.88 7.87
CA ASP A 251 16.91 -13.76 6.45
C ASP A 251 17.11 -15.12 5.77
N GLN A 252 16.93 -16.19 6.51
CA GLN A 252 17.02 -17.58 6.05
C GLN A 252 15.97 -18.45 6.73
N GLY A 253 15.65 -19.57 6.08
CA GLY A 253 14.66 -20.52 6.57
C GLY A 253 13.24 -20.16 6.14
N ASP A 254 12.27 -20.72 6.82
CA ASP A 254 10.84 -20.49 6.58
C ASP A 254 10.25 -19.68 7.75
N PRO A 255 10.02 -18.38 7.58
CA PRO A 255 9.45 -17.55 8.63
C PRO A 255 7.94 -17.80 8.81
N ASP A 256 7.38 -17.39 9.95
CA ASP A 256 5.94 -17.45 10.18
C ASP A 256 5.17 -16.57 9.17
N PHE A 257 5.73 -15.46 8.76
CA PHE A 257 5.21 -14.64 7.65
C PHE A 257 6.32 -13.81 6.98
N ARG A 258 6.03 -13.36 5.76
CA ARG A 258 6.93 -12.52 4.95
C ARG A 258 6.34 -11.13 4.79
N VAL A 259 7.13 -10.07 5.03
CA VAL A 259 6.72 -8.68 4.76
C VAL A 259 7.31 -8.26 3.43
N SER A 260 6.48 -8.16 2.42
CA SER A 260 6.89 -8.07 1.02
C SER A 260 6.36 -6.81 0.35
N LEU A 261 7.27 -5.94 -0.12
CA LEU A 261 6.92 -4.80 -0.96
C LEU A 261 6.63 -5.29 -2.37
N THR A 262 5.48 -4.93 -2.91
CA THR A 262 4.92 -5.58 -4.10
C THR A 262 4.37 -4.56 -5.08
N SER A 263 4.65 -4.74 -6.38
CA SER A 263 4.19 -3.90 -7.47
C SER A 263 2.68 -3.93 -7.67
N GLN A 264 2.15 -2.94 -8.40
CA GLN A 264 0.71 -2.73 -8.58
C GLN A 264 -0.03 -3.95 -9.13
N MET A 265 0.48 -4.57 -10.19
CA MET A 265 -0.23 -5.68 -10.83
C MET A 265 -0.17 -6.96 -10.00
N THR A 266 0.97 -7.23 -9.38
CA THR A 266 1.13 -8.41 -8.51
C THR A 266 0.28 -8.29 -7.25
N ILE A 267 0.08 -7.08 -6.71
CA ILE A 267 -0.80 -6.90 -5.56
C ILE A 267 -2.26 -7.19 -5.89
N ARG A 268 -2.72 -6.86 -7.11
CA ARG A 268 -4.09 -7.20 -7.55
C ARG A 268 -4.31 -8.70 -7.62
N GLU A 269 -3.29 -9.46 -8.02
CA GLU A 269 -3.35 -10.92 -8.03
C GLU A 269 -3.34 -11.50 -6.63
N ALA A 270 -2.51 -10.96 -5.74
CA ALA A 270 -2.33 -11.48 -4.39
C ALA A 270 -3.46 -11.09 -3.42
N CYS A 271 -4.01 -9.88 -3.56
CA CYS A 271 -4.98 -9.31 -2.62
C CYS A 271 -6.40 -9.18 -3.21
N GLY A 272 -6.58 -9.42 -4.51
CA GLY A 272 -7.83 -9.17 -5.22
C GLY A 272 -7.98 -7.70 -5.68
N TYR A 273 -9.00 -7.46 -6.49
CA TYR A 273 -9.32 -6.14 -7.05
C TYR A 273 -10.84 -5.96 -7.24
N ASP A 274 -11.61 -6.57 -6.34
CA ASP A 274 -13.08 -6.52 -6.37
C ASP A 274 -13.57 -5.11 -6.03
N ILE A 275 -12.97 -4.49 -5.02
CA ILE A 275 -12.99 -3.04 -4.81
C ILE A 275 -11.89 -2.48 -5.72
N GLN A 276 -12.25 -1.64 -6.69
CA GLN A 276 -11.29 -1.13 -7.70
C GLN A 276 -10.27 -0.13 -7.12
N LEU A 277 -9.71 -0.50 -5.99
CA LEU A 277 -8.68 0.23 -5.25
C LEU A 277 -7.59 -0.77 -4.86
N GLU A 278 -6.35 -0.47 -5.20
CA GLU A 278 -5.24 -1.28 -4.72
C GLU A 278 -4.99 -1.01 -3.24
N VAL A 279 -5.01 -2.07 -2.46
CA VAL A 279 -4.67 -2.06 -1.04
C VAL A 279 -3.65 -3.15 -0.73
N SER A 280 -2.97 -3.02 0.39
CA SER A 280 -2.18 -4.11 0.95
C SER A 280 -3.10 -5.19 1.50
N CYS A 281 -2.57 -6.38 1.75
CA CYS A 281 -3.26 -7.44 2.45
C CYS A 281 -2.30 -8.43 3.13
N TYR A 282 -2.80 -9.20 4.08
CA TYR A 282 -2.18 -10.46 4.45
C TYR A 282 -2.83 -11.59 3.66
N ASN A 283 -2.02 -12.34 2.90
CA ASN A 283 -2.47 -13.52 2.17
C ASN A 283 -2.01 -14.80 2.88
N PRO A 284 -2.90 -15.49 3.61
CA PRO A 284 -2.55 -16.69 4.37
C PRO A 284 -2.23 -17.91 3.48
N GLY A 285 -2.60 -17.88 2.19
CA GLY A 285 -2.29 -18.96 1.26
C GLY A 285 -0.80 -19.06 0.90
N ILE A 286 -0.06 -17.98 1.14
CA ILE A 286 1.39 -17.88 0.87
C ILE A 286 2.17 -17.31 2.06
N ASP A 287 1.54 -17.19 3.24
CA ASP A 287 2.09 -16.64 4.49
C ASP A 287 2.81 -15.30 4.26
N ARG A 288 2.13 -14.37 3.57
CA ARG A 288 2.72 -13.12 3.10
C ARG A 288 1.87 -11.90 3.45
N VAL A 289 2.49 -10.96 4.10
CA VAL A 289 2.06 -9.56 4.23
C VAL A 289 2.48 -8.86 2.94
N VAL A 290 1.52 -8.58 2.06
CA VAL A 290 1.73 -8.01 0.73
C VAL A 290 1.51 -6.50 0.81
N LEU A 291 2.59 -5.73 0.87
CA LEU A 291 2.55 -4.27 0.97
C LEU A 291 2.52 -3.64 -0.42
N ASN A 292 1.57 -2.71 -0.62
CA ASN A 292 1.35 -2.02 -1.88
C ASN A 292 2.43 -0.94 -2.12
N GLU A 293 3.29 -1.14 -3.12
CA GLU A 293 4.35 -0.17 -3.48
C GLU A 293 3.79 1.18 -3.94
N PRO A 294 2.77 1.31 -4.82
CA PRO A 294 2.14 2.58 -5.13
C PRO A 294 1.73 3.39 -3.90
N ARG A 295 1.15 2.72 -2.90
CA ARG A 295 0.79 3.33 -1.62
C ARG A 295 2.01 3.61 -0.74
N TRP A 296 3.02 2.77 -0.81
CA TRP A 296 4.29 3.02 -0.13
C TRP A 296 4.94 4.32 -0.59
N VAL A 297 4.84 4.64 -1.88
CA VAL A 297 5.38 5.85 -2.51
C VAL A 297 4.48 7.07 -2.26
N ARG A 298 3.16 6.93 -2.37
CA ARG A 298 2.22 8.07 -2.42
C ARG A 298 1.31 8.20 -1.21
N GLY A 299 1.21 7.16 -0.36
CA GLY A 299 0.39 7.15 0.85
C GLY A 299 -1.11 7.00 0.58
N ALA A 300 -1.89 7.56 1.49
CA ALA A 300 -3.34 7.64 1.42
C ALA A 300 -3.81 9.04 1.85
N ILE A 301 -4.96 9.47 1.32
CA ILE A 301 -5.54 10.80 1.55
C ILE A 301 -5.73 11.06 3.05
N ALA A 302 -6.21 10.08 3.81
CA ALA A 302 -6.44 10.21 5.25
C ALA A 302 -5.19 10.61 6.04
N PHE A 303 -3.99 10.31 5.53
CA PHE A 303 -2.71 10.66 6.17
C PHE A 303 -2.17 12.03 5.78
N GLN A 304 -2.88 12.78 4.94
CA GLN A 304 -2.60 14.18 4.62
C GLN A 304 -1.13 14.44 4.22
N GLY A 305 -0.54 13.53 3.44
CA GLY A 305 0.86 13.64 2.99
C GLY A 305 1.90 13.12 3.98
N ASP A 306 1.52 12.70 5.18
CA ASP A 306 2.43 12.03 6.12
C ASP A 306 2.72 10.58 5.67
N ILE A 307 3.63 10.46 4.70
CA ILE A 307 4.08 9.17 4.14
C ILE A 307 4.74 8.31 5.21
N GLY A 308 5.44 8.91 6.17
CA GLY A 308 6.10 8.18 7.25
C GLY A 308 5.10 7.43 8.13
N SER A 309 4.09 8.12 8.61
CA SER A 309 3.00 7.52 9.39
C SER A 309 2.19 6.52 8.57
N TYR A 310 1.94 6.80 7.27
CA TYR A 310 1.24 5.85 6.41
C TYR A 310 1.98 4.52 6.27
N ARG A 311 3.30 4.54 6.03
CA ARG A 311 4.12 3.32 5.94
C ARG A 311 4.11 2.51 7.24
N GLN A 312 4.17 3.17 8.38
CA GLN A 312 4.05 2.52 9.69
C GLN A 312 2.66 1.89 9.89
N TYR A 313 1.62 2.59 9.47
CA TYR A 313 0.25 2.06 9.47
C TYR A 313 0.16 0.81 8.59
N GLN A 314 0.60 0.88 7.34
CA GLN A 314 0.54 -0.20 6.37
C GLN A 314 1.21 -1.47 6.92
N ILE A 315 2.40 -1.34 7.53
CA ILE A 315 3.10 -2.46 8.17
C ILE A 315 2.28 -3.01 9.36
N ASN A 316 1.86 -2.14 10.30
CA ASN A 316 1.17 -2.58 11.50
C ASN A 316 -0.20 -3.19 11.20
N HIS A 317 -0.94 -2.66 10.23
CA HIS A 317 -2.26 -3.14 9.83
C HIS A 317 -2.17 -4.56 9.26
N GLU A 318 -1.32 -4.76 8.26
CA GLU A 318 -1.20 -6.06 7.60
C GLU A 318 -0.52 -7.12 8.48
N VAL A 319 0.44 -6.72 9.32
CA VAL A 319 0.98 -7.61 10.35
C VAL A 319 -0.09 -7.94 11.41
N GLY A 320 -0.99 -7.02 11.71
CA GLY A 320 -2.16 -7.29 12.56
C GLY A 320 -2.98 -8.48 12.04
N HIS A 321 -3.27 -8.51 10.74
CA HIS A 321 -3.94 -9.65 10.10
C HIS A 321 -3.09 -10.94 10.20
N ALA A 322 -1.79 -10.86 9.98
CA ALA A 322 -0.88 -12.02 10.06
C ALA A 322 -0.80 -12.63 11.46
N ILE A 323 -0.96 -11.85 12.50
CA ILE A 323 -0.95 -12.33 13.89
C ILE A 323 -2.33 -12.67 14.45
N GLY A 324 -3.41 -12.57 13.62
CA GLY A 324 -4.72 -13.10 13.93
C GLY A 324 -5.87 -12.09 14.11
N TYR A 325 -5.63 -10.78 13.94
CA TYR A 325 -6.70 -9.77 13.92
C TYR A 325 -7.32 -9.71 12.51
N GLN A 326 -8.38 -10.49 12.28
CA GLN A 326 -8.95 -10.64 10.94
C GLN A 326 -9.92 -9.53 10.56
N ASP A 327 -10.66 -8.98 11.53
CA ASP A 327 -11.72 -8.03 11.27
C ASP A 327 -11.21 -6.58 11.25
N HIS A 328 -11.72 -5.79 10.29
CA HIS A 328 -11.53 -4.36 10.29
C HIS A 328 -12.37 -3.70 11.39
N GLN A 329 -11.84 -2.64 12.00
CA GLN A 329 -12.51 -1.91 13.07
C GLN A 329 -13.02 -0.55 12.57
N PRO A 330 -14.21 -0.11 12.99
CA PRO A 330 -14.71 1.22 12.68
C PRO A 330 -14.09 2.30 13.58
N CYS A 331 -14.28 3.58 13.20
CA CYS A 331 -14.16 4.68 14.12
C CYS A 331 -15.24 4.57 15.20
N GLU A 332 -14.83 4.54 16.48
CA GLU A 332 -15.75 4.38 17.60
C GLU A 332 -16.13 5.71 18.27
N THR A 333 -15.30 6.74 18.12
CA THR A 333 -15.49 8.03 18.77
C THR A 333 -15.15 9.16 17.80
N GLU A 334 -16.06 10.09 17.62
CA GLU A 334 -15.85 11.26 16.77
C GLU A 334 -14.59 12.03 17.19
N GLY A 335 -13.70 12.31 16.23
CA GLY A 335 -12.43 12.98 16.47
C GLY A 335 -11.43 12.18 17.28
N GLY A 336 -11.70 10.90 17.59
CA GLY A 336 -10.75 9.98 18.23
C GLY A 336 -9.63 9.54 17.30
N LEU A 337 -8.66 8.79 17.82
CA LEU A 337 -7.67 8.12 16.97
C LEU A 337 -8.28 6.87 16.34
N ALA A 338 -8.06 6.68 15.05
CA ALA A 338 -8.49 5.48 14.34
C ALA A 338 -7.85 4.23 14.95
N PRO A 339 -8.57 3.12 15.14
CA PRO A 339 -7.95 1.83 15.42
C PRO A 339 -6.97 1.48 14.30
N VAL A 340 -5.85 0.83 14.62
CA VAL A 340 -4.88 0.43 13.60
C VAL A 340 -5.49 -0.56 12.60
N MET A 341 -6.44 -1.40 13.05
CA MET A 341 -7.19 -2.33 12.20
C MET A 341 -8.37 -1.68 11.44
N MET A 342 -8.55 -0.36 11.50
CA MET A 342 -9.42 0.37 10.58
C MET A 342 -8.78 0.43 9.20
N GLN A 343 -9.56 0.23 8.12
CA GLN A 343 -9.03 0.33 6.74
C GLN A 343 -8.78 1.80 6.35
N GLN A 344 -7.75 2.41 6.98
CA GLN A 344 -7.44 3.83 6.85
C GLN A 344 -6.93 4.21 5.45
N THR A 345 -6.59 3.22 4.61
CA THR A 345 -6.28 3.46 3.19
C THR A 345 -7.50 3.98 2.44
N PHE A 346 -8.72 3.55 2.82
CA PHE A 346 -9.97 4.03 2.25
C PHE A 346 -10.39 5.37 2.83
N GLY A 347 -9.97 5.68 4.05
CA GLY A 347 -10.36 6.88 4.77
C GLY A 347 -10.42 6.62 6.27
N THR A 348 -10.80 7.65 7.03
CA THR A 348 -11.02 7.55 8.48
C THR A 348 -12.44 7.90 8.89
N ALA A 349 -13.33 8.10 7.91
CA ALA A 349 -14.76 8.25 8.11
C ALA A 349 -15.49 6.92 7.86
N ASN A 350 -16.30 6.48 8.80
CA ASN A 350 -17.02 5.20 8.68
C ASN A 350 -17.92 5.14 7.45
N ASN A 351 -18.58 6.24 7.11
CA ASN A 351 -19.46 6.29 5.94
C ASN A 351 -18.70 6.07 4.63
N ASP A 352 -17.49 6.62 4.51
CA ASP A 352 -16.67 6.49 3.31
C ASP A 352 -16.20 5.05 3.13
N ILE A 353 -15.75 4.42 4.22
CA ILE A 353 -15.33 3.02 4.22
C ILE A 353 -16.51 2.10 3.85
N ALA A 354 -17.67 2.29 4.49
CA ALA A 354 -18.87 1.49 4.21
C ALA A 354 -19.42 1.68 2.78
N GLN A 355 -19.17 2.82 2.13
CA GLN A 355 -19.51 3.02 0.72
C GLN A 355 -18.56 2.29 -0.23
N LEU A 356 -17.28 2.21 0.12
CA LEU A 356 -16.27 1.53 -0.68
C LEU A 356 -16.32 0.00 -0.48
N ASP A 357 -16.66 -0.44 0.73
CA ASP A 357 -16.80 -1.85 1.12
C ASP A 357 -18.18 -2.08 1.77
N PRO A 358 -19.25 -2.16 0.97
CA PRO A 358 -20.61 -2.29 1.49
C PRO A 358 -20.91 -3.67 2.09
N GLU A 359 -20.08 -4.68 1.84
CA GLU A 359 -20.16 -6.02 2.44
C GLU A 359 -19.38 -6.11 3.76
N GLY A 360 -18.59 -5.08 4.07
CA GLY A 360 -17.80 -4.98 5.29
C GLY A 360 -18.65 -4.70 6.53
N ILE A 361 -17.99 -4.79 7.68
CA ILE A 361 -18.66 -4.64 8.99
C ILE A 361 -18.73 -3.19 9.50
N VAL A 362 -18.13 -2.23 8.78
CA VAL A 362 -18.06 -0.83 9.22
C VAL A 362 -19.44 -0.17 9.08
N PRO A 363 -20.03 0.40 10.15
CA PRO A 363 -21.37 0.96 10.10
C PRO A 363 -21.39 2.37 9.46
N MET A 364 -22.46 2.71 8.75
CA MET A 364 -22.72 4.07 8.27
C MET A 364 -23.30 4.94 9.39
N ASN A 365 -22.48 5.34 10.36
CA ASN A 365 -22.91 6.08 11.56
C ASN A 365 -22.39 7.53 11.62
N GLY A 366 -21.67 7.98 10.58
CA GLY A 366 -21.16 9.36 10.44
C GLY A 366 -19.92 9.68 11.25
N LEU A 367 -19.39 8.75 12.05
CA LEU A 367 -18.19 9.01 12.86
C LEU A 367 -16.93 9.10 11.99
N THR A 368 -16.07 10.06 12.35
CA THR A 368 -14.77 10.30 11.69
C THR A 368 -13.67 10.35 12.73
N CYS A 369 -12.59 9.64 12.49
CA CYS A 369 -11.40 9.59 13.32
C CYS A 369 -10.22 10.38 12.72
N HIS A 370 -9.23 10.69 13.54
CA HIS A 370 -7.90 11.07 13.06
C HIS A 370 -7.09 9.81 12.74
N PHE A 371 -6.25 9.86 11.70
CA PHE A 371 -5.40 8.72 11.36
C PHE A 371 -4.46 8.33 12.50
N ASN A 372 -4.12 7.05 12.58
CA ASN A 372 -3.23 6.53 13.60
C ASN A 372 -2.50 5.27 13.08
N PRO A 373 -1.15 5.27 13.06
CA PRO A 373 -0.37 4.14 12.56
C PRO A 373 -0.10 3.04 13.60
N TRP A 374 -0.56 3.19 14.84
CA TRP A 374 -0.10 2.35 15.94
C TRP A 374 -1.22 1.59 16.63
N PRO A 375 -1.03 0.29 16.96
CA PRO A 375 -1.96 -0.44 17.81
C PRO A 375 -2.02 0.13 19.25
N PHE A 376 -0.92 0.70 19.75
CA PHE A 376 -0.82 1.29 21.09
C PHE A 376 -0.26 2.72 21.02
N PRO A 377 -1.02 3.69 20.49
CA PRO A 377 -0.49 5.02 20.18
C PRO A 377 0.01 5.81 21.42
N ARG A 378 -0.45 5.43 22.59
CA ARG A 378 -0.11 6.09 23.89
C ARG A 378 0.86 5.27 24.73
N ALA A 379 1.56 4.30 24.16
CA ALA A 379 2.53 3.45 24.87
C ALA A 379 3.82 4.20 25.22
#